data_b9e1c75115062a303f68b05bfe462c00
#
_entry.id   b9e1c75115062a303f68b05bfe462c00
#
_cell.length_a   1.000
_cell.length_b   1.000
_cell.length_c   1.000
_cell.angle_alpha   90.00
_cell.angle_beta   90.00
_cell.angle_gamma   90.00
#
_symmetry.space_group_name_H-M   'P 1'
#
loop_
_entity.id
_entity.type
_entity.pdbx_description
1 polymer ?
#
loop_
_entity_poly.entity_id
_entity_poly.type
_entity_poly.pdbx_seq_one_letter_code
_entity_poly.pdbx_strand_id
1 'polypeptide(L)'
;PGQTVAAIRRRARRMKRKHGIALLAIDHLQLVRHQRPLVNPTSQLGEIVKDIKELAKELGVPVILLSQLSRAVDSRDDHRPTLADLRQTGEIEEAADIVMFIYREEYYLQNNSPTMRDGEKTDAFADRAANHEIKLRQAAGAAEIIVAKNRNGACKTVRVRFDAQTMRFYEDGPPRASSQAEIDLS
;
A
#
# COMPACT_ATOMS: atom_id res chain seq x y z
N PRO A 1 18.35 5.34 -10.41
CA PRO A 1 18.52 4.00 -10.95
C PRO A 1 18.38 2.97 -9.85
N GLY A 2 17.57 1.90 -10.12
CA GLY A 2 17.21 0.89 -9.14
C GLY A 2 18.43 0.21 -8.50
N GLN A 3 18.35 -0.04 -7.19
CA GLN A 3 19.41 -0.69 -6.43
C GLN A 3 19.24 -2.21 -6.48
N THR A 4 20.35 -2.95 -6.45
CA THR A 4 20.28 -4.41 -6.27
C THR A 4 20.08 -4.78 -4.80
N VAL A 5 19.50 -5.95 -4.53
CA VAL A 5 19.34 -6.45 -3.15
C VAL A 5 20.68 -6.48 -2.41
N ALA A 6 21.78 -6.84 -3.09
CA ALA A 6 23.12 -6.82 -2.48
C ALA A 6 23.58 -5.40 -2.07
N ALA A 7 23.23 -4.38 -2.86
CA ALA A 7 23.53 -2.99 -2.50
C ALA A 7 22.70 -2.55 -1.29
N ILE A 8 21.41 -2.89 -1.26
CA ILE A 8 20.51 -2.65 -0.13
C ILE A 8 21.05 -3.34 1.13
N ARG A 9 21.42 -4.62 1.03
CA ARG A 9 22.01 -5.44 2.12
C ARG A 9 23.25 -4.79 2.73
N ARG A 10 24.22 -4.38 1.90
CA ARG A 10 25.45 -3.70 2.38
C ARG A 10 25.14 -2.40 3.11
N ARG A 11 24.21 -1.58 2.56
CA ARG A 11 23.80 -0.31 3.18
C ARG A 11 23.08 -0.53 4.50
N ALA A 12 22.10 -1.44 4.53
CA ALA A 12 21.33 -1.74 5.72
C ALA A 12 22.20 -2.30 6.87
N ARG A 13 23.14 -3.22 6.57
CA ARG A 13 24.13 -3.71 7.54
C ARG A 13 24.97 -2.57 8.14
N ARG A 14 25.44 -1.66 7.29
CA ARG A 14 26.24 -0.52 7.75
C ARG A 14 25.40 0.41 8.63
N MET A 15 24.15 0.71 8.23
CA MET A 15 23.24 1.56 9.00
C MET A 15 22.89 0.91 10.35
N LYS A 16 22.63 -0.40 10.37
CA LYS A 16 22.35 -1.11 11.62
C LYS A 16 23.53 -1.06 12.59
N ARG A 17 24.76 -1.30 12.10
CA ARG A 17 25.96 -1.22 12.96
C ARG A 17 26.23 0.19 13.46
N LYS A 18 26.00 1.20 12.64
CA LYS A 18 26.36 2.60 12.98
C LYS A 18 25.27 3.33 13.75
N HIS A 19 23.99 3.01 13.50
CA HIS A 19 22.86 3.79 13.99
C HIS A 19 21.79 2.94 14.69
N GLY A 20 21.92 1.61 14.72
CA GLY A 20 20.96 0.75 15.40
C GLY A 20 19.54 0.82 14.82
N ILE A 21 19.39 0.78 13.46
CA ILE A 21 18.07 0.86 12.83
C ILE A 21 17.12 -0.20 13.37
N ALA A 22 15.87 0.18 13.62
CA ALA A 22 14.81 -0.69 14.12
C ALA A 22 13.81 -1.13 13.02
N LEU A 23 13.86 -0.52 11.84
CA LEU A 23 12.96 -0.78 10.71
C LEU A 23 13.69 -0.49 9.40
N LEU A 24 13.42 -1.27 8.36
CA LEU A 24 13.85 -0.99 6.98
C LEU A 24 12.61 -0.82 6.09
N ALA A 25 12.48 0.32 5.41
CA ALA A 25 11.45 0.54 4.40
C ALA A 25 12.08 0.55 3.00
N ILE A 26 11.45 -0.14 2.05
CA ILE A 26 11.87 -0.22 0.64
C ILE A 26 10.73 0.26 -0.24
N ASP A 27 10.93 1.39 -0.91
CA ASP A 27 9.97 2.00 -1.84
C ASP A 27 10.57 2.04 -3.24
N HIS A 28 10.06 1.22 -4.13
CA HIS A 28 9.17 0.06 -4.05
C HIS A 28 9.79 -1.14 -4.77
N LEU A 29 9.21 -2.34 -4.62
CA LEU A 29 9.74 -3.61 -5.10
C LEU A 29 10.16 -3.57 -6.58
N GLN A 30 9.33 -2.99 -7.45
CA GLN A 30 9.57 -2.97 -8.90
C GLN A 30 10.79 -2.12 -9.32
N LEU A 31 11.34 -1.30 -8.42
CA LEU A 31 12.60 -0.57 -8.63
C LEU A 31 13.83 -1.36 -8.17
N VAL A 32 13.63 -2.45 -7.41
CA VAL A 32 14.72 -3.31 -6.97
C VAL A 32 15.17 -4.20 -8.12
N ARG A 33 16.48 -4.25 -8.37
CA ARG A 33 17.06 -5.06 -9.45
C ARG A 33 17.63 -6.35 -8.90
N HIS A 34 17.46 -7.43 -9.63
CA HIS A 34 18.20 -8.65 -9.40
C HIS A 34 19.68 -8.49 -9.84
N GLN A 35 20.60 -9.20 -9.19
CA GLN A 35 22.04 -9.12 -9.53
C GLN A 35 22.34 -9.67 -10.94
N ARG A 36 21.61 -10.71 -11.35
CA ARG A 36 21.69 -11.32 -12.68
C ARG A 36 20.33 -11.25 -13.32
N PRO A 37 20.19 -10.65 -14.51
CA PRO A 37 18.91 -10.64 -15.23
C PRO A 37 18.46 -12.09 -15.45
N LEU A 38 17.25 -12.42 -14.99
CA LEU A 38 16.61 -13.69 -15.30
C LEU A 38 15.76 -13.55 -16.55
N VAL A 39 15.59 -14.65 -17.27
CA VAL A 39 14.79 -14.68 -18.50
C VAL A 39 13.32 -14.35 -18.21
N ASN A 40 12.82 -14.74 -17.03
CA ASN A 40 11.44 -14.50 -16.63
C ASN A 40 11.35 -13.38 -15.55
N PRO A 41 10.72 -12.22 -15.87
CA PRO A 41 10.57 -11.12 -14.93
C PRO A 41 9.80 -11.49 -13.65
N THR A 42 8.82 -12.39 -13.74
CA THR A 42 8.02 -12.84 -12.59
C THR A 42 8.89 -13.60 -11.59
N SER A 43 9.69 -14.56 -12.07
CA SER A 43 10.64 -15.30 -11.23
C SER A 43 11.69 -14.38 -10.61
N GLN A 44 12.08 -13.32 -11.31
CA GLN A 44 13.04 -12.34 -10.80
C GLN A 44 12.48 -11.58 -9.58
N LEU A 45 11.21 -11.17 -9.62
CA LEU A 45 10.58 -10.50 -8.47
C LEU A 45 10.45 -11.43 -7.28
N GLY A 46 10.12 -12.70 -7.52
CA GLY A 46 10.03 -13.72 -6.47
C GLY A 46 11.37 -13.92 -5.75
N GLU A 47 12.47 -14.03 -6.49
CA GLU A 47 13.80 -14.14 -5.88
C GLU A 47 14.19 -12.89 -5.10
N ILE A 48 13.88 -11.68 -5.60
CA ILE A 48 14.10 -10.43 -4.87
C ILE A 48 13.35 -10.43 -3.54
N VAL A 49 12.09 -10.89 -3.52
CA VAL A 49 11.29 -10.94 -2.29
C VAL A 49 11.87 -11.94 -1.29
N LYS A 50 12.32 -13.11 -1.74
CA LYS A 50 13.00 -14.11 -0.90
C LYS A 50 14.29 -13.55 -0.30
N ASP A 51 15.11 -12.90 -1.11
CA ASP A 51 16.35 -12.25 -0.66
C ASP A 51 16.09 -11.14 0.38
N ILE A 52 15.02 -10.35 0.21
CA ILE A 52 14.60 -9.32 1.17
C ILE A 52 14.10 -9.95 2.47
N LYS A 53 13.38 -11.08 2.39
CA LYS A 53 12.97 -11.83 3.58
C LYS A 53 14.15 -12.38 4.38
N GLU A 54 15.17 -12.89 3.68
CA GLU A 54 16.42 -13.33 4.32
C GLU A 54 17.17 -12.16 4.95
N LEU A 55 17.20 -11.00 4.28
CA LEU A 55 17.80 -9.79 4.82
C LEU A 55 17.10 -9.34 6.12
N ALA A 56 15.77 -9.40 6.17
CA ALA A 56 15.01 -9.09 7.38
C ALA A 56 15.42 -9.97 8.56
N LYS A 57 15.53 -11.30 8.32
CA LYS A 57 15.98 -12.27 9.32
C LYS A 57 17.43 -12.00 9.76
N GLU A 58 18.32 -11.77 8.81
CA GLU A 58 19.73 -11.47 9.07
C GLU A 58 19.92 -10.22 9.93
N LEU A 59 19.17 -9.17 9.61
CA LEU A 59 19.24 -7.92 10.36
C LEU A 59 18.47 -7.98 11.68
N GLY A 60 17.55 -8.95 11.87
CA GLY A 60 16.67 -8.98 13.03
C GLY A 60 15.81 -7.71 13.17
N VAL A 61 15.35 -7.14 12.03
CA VAL A 61 14.46 -5.98 12.00
C VAL A 61 13.32 -6.23 11.03
N PRO A 62 12.11 -5.69 11.28
CA PRO A 62 11.03 -5.74 10.32
C PRO A 62 11.39 -4.97 9.05
N VAL A 63 10.91 -5.49 7.91
CA VAL A 63 11.05 -4.83 6.61
C VAL A 63 9.65 -4.52 6.07
N ILE A 64 9.40 -3.26 5.76
CA ILE A 64 8.24 -2.81 5.00
C ILE A 64 8.64 -2.72 3.54
N LEU A 65 8.02 -3.54 2.70
CA LEU A 65 8.22 -3.54 1.26
C LEU A 65 6.97 -3.03 0.57
N LEU A 66 7.07 -1.86 -0.06
CA LEU A 66 6.00 -1.32 -0.88
C LEU A 66 5.97 -2.03 -2.24
N SER A 67 4.79 -2.33 -2.74
CA SER A 67 4.59 -2.96 -4.04
C SER A 67 3.45 -2.32 -4.79
N GLN A 68 3.61 -2.13 -6.08
CA GLN A 68 2.53 -1.70 -6.96
C GLN A 68 1.53 -2.84 -7.14
N LEU A 69 0.26 -2.47 -7.27
CA LEU A 69 -0.83 -3.40 -7.59
C LEU A 69 -1.02 -3.55 -9.10
N SER A 70 -1.63 -4.65 -9.50
CA SER A 70 -2.11 -4.84 -10.87
C SER A 70 -3.18 -3.80 -11.20
N ARG A 71 -3.15 -3.26 -12.42
CA ARG A 71 -4.19 -2.36 -12.94
C ARG A 71 -5.58 -3.01 -13.04
N ALA A 72 -5.67 -4.33 -12.88
CA ALA A 72 -6.95 -5.03 -12.83
C ALA A 72 -7.86 -4.55 -11.69
N VAL A 73 -7.31 -3.95 -10.63
CA VAL A 73 -8.08 -3.28 -9.56
C VAL A 73 -8.93 -2.14 -10.12
N ASP A 74 -8.38 -1.37 -11.07
CA ASP A 74 -9.05 -0.18 -11.63
C ASP A 74 -10.23 -0.56 -12.54
N SER A 75 -10.29 -1.80 -13.03
CA SER A 75 -11.36 -2.29 -13.90
C SER A 75 -12.53 -2.97 -13.16
N ARG A 76 -12.43 -3.13 -11.83
CA ARG A 76 -13.51 -3.70 -11.01
C ARG A 76 -14.42 -2.62 -10.47
N ASP A 77 -15.70 -2.98 -10.26
CA ASP A 77 -16.70 -2.05 -9.76
C ASP A 77 -16.42 -1.57 -8.32
N ASP A 78 -15.85 -2.43 -7.49
CA ASP A 78 -15.58 -2.13 -6.08
C ASP A 78 -14.20 -1.52 -5.83
N HIS A 79 -13.28 -1.62 -6.81
CA HIS A 79 -11.89 -1.15 -6.72
C HIS A 79 -11.12 -1.58 -5.45
N ARG A 80 -11.66 -2.52 -4.68
CA ARG A 80 -11.02 -2.99 -3.44
C ARG A 80 -9.89 -3.96 -3.75
N PRO A 81 -8.66 -3.68 -3.30
CA PRO A 81 -7.53 -4.56 -3.59
C PRO A 81 -7.63 -5.87 -2.80
N THR A 82 -7.17 -6.94 -3.44
CA THR A 82 -7.12 -8.30 -2.92
C THR A 82 -5.74 -8.91 -3.12
N LEU A 83 -5.45 -10.07 -2.52
CA LEU A 83 -4.18 -10.77 -2.72
C LEU A 83 -3.92 -11.11 -4.20
N ALA A 84 -4.97 -11.37 -4.99
CA ALA A 84 -4.85 -11.63 -6.42
C ALA A 84 -4.30 -10.43 -7.23
N ASP A 85 -4.37 -9.23 -6.67
CA ASP A 85 -3.87 -8.00 -7.32
C ASP A 85 -2.36 -7.81 -7.13
N LEU A 86 -1.73 -8.60 -6.26
CA LEU A 86 -0.27 -8.72 -6.18
C LEU A 86 0.31 -9.55 -7.34
N ARG A 87 -0.37 -9.68 -8.41
CA ARG A 87 -0.44 -10.65 -9.50
C ARG A 87 0.84 -10.99 -10.25
N GLN A 88 1.96 -10.41 -9.96
CA GLN A 88 3.19 -10.82 -10.65
C GLN A 88 4.02 -11.83 -9.84
N THR A 89 3.63 -12.09 -8.59
CA THR A 89 4.39 -13.03 -7.77
C THR A 89 3.52 -13.60 -6.65
N GLY A 90 2.98 -14.80 -6.82
CA GLY A 90 2.49 -15.60 -5.68
C GLY A 90 3.55 -15.70 -4.55
N GLU A 91 4.81 -15.53 -4.92
CA GLU A 91 5.94 -15.47 -3.99
C GLU A 91 5.90 -14.28 -3.03
N ILE A 92 5.32 -13.12 -3.41
CA ILE A 92 5.12 -12.00 -2.46
C ILE A 92 4.16 -12.44 -1.37
N GLU A 93 3.02 -13.01 -1.78
CA GLU A 93 2.03 -13.51 -0.84
C GLU A 93 2.64 -14.60 0.05
N GLU A 94 3.37 -15.55 -0.53
CA GLU A 94 3.98 -16.65 0.21
C GLU A 94 5.02 -16.16 1.22
N ALA A 95 5.91 -15.26 0.84
CA ALA A 95 7.03 -14.81 1.67
C ALA A 95 6.63 -13.82 2.75
N ALA A 96 5.63 -12.95 2.51
CA ALA A 96 5.20 -11.94 3.46
C ALA A 96 4.53 -12.56 4.69
N ASP A 97 4.84 -12.04 5.87
CA ASP A 97 4.13 -12.41 7.11
C ASP A 97 2.81 -11.66 7.22
N ILE A 98 2.79 -10.42 6.76
CA ILE A 98 1.63 -9.54 6.75
C ILE A 98 1.52 -8.90 5.37
N VAL A 99 0.32 -8.87 4.80
CA VAL A 99 -0.02 -8.11 3.59
C VAL A 99 -1.12 -7.13 3.94
N MET A 100 -0.86 -5.86 3.66
CA MET A 100 -1.81 -4.78 3.90
C MET A 100 -2.02 -3.99 2.62
N PHE A 101 -3.28 -3.64 2.34
CA PHE A 101 -3.64 -2.74 1.26
C PHE A 101 -4.21 -1.45 1.83
N ILE A 102 -3.93 -0.34 1.17
CA ILE A 102 -4.55 0.94 1.44
C ILE A 102 -5.66 1.14 0.41
N TYR A 103 -6.88 1.40 0.87
CA TYR A 103 -8.01 1.67 0.02
C TYR A 103 -8.64 3.01 0.38
N ARG A 104 -8.94 3.82 -0.64
CA ARG A 104 -9.61 5.11 -0.53
C ARG A 104 -10.70 5.20 -1.58
N GLU A 105 -11.95 5.02 -1.17
CA GLU A 105 -13.09 5.10 -2.08
C GLU A 105 -13.21 6.49 -2.73
N GLU A 106 -12.98 7.54 -1.95
CA GLU A 106 -12.95 8.93 -2.43
C GLU A 106 -12.06 9.11 -3.67
N TYR A 107 -10.85 8.49 -3.67
CA TYR A 107 -9.91 8.58 -4.79
C TYR A 107 -10.51 8.03 -6.09
N TYR A 108 -11.18 6.90 -6.02
CA TYR A 108 -11.81 6.28 -7.19
C TYR A 108 -13.05 7.05 -7.64
N LEU A 109 -13.87 7.53 -6.72
CA LEU A 109 -15.02 8.37 -7.03
C LEU A 109 -14.60 9.68 -7.70
N GLN A 110 -13.55 10.35 -7.23
CA GLN A 110 -13.05 11.59 -7.84
C GLN A 110 -12.54 11.37 -9.27
N ASN A 111 -11.92 10.22 -9.55
CA ASN A 111 -11.37 9.92 -10.87
C ASN A 111 -12.40 9.34 -11.87
N ASN A 112 -13.54 8.85 -11.38
CA ASN A 112 -14.57 8.18 -12.16
C ASN A 112 -15.90 8.93 -12.11
N SER A 113 -15.88 10.26 -12.34
CA SER A 113 -17.10 11.06 -12.40
C SER A 113 -18.04 10.58 -13.51
N PRO A 114 -19.35 10.46 -13.25
CA PRO A 114 -20.30 9.98 -14.25
C PRO A 114 -20.35 10.92 -15.47
N THR A 115 -20.25 10.35 -16.66
CA THR A 115 -20.50 11.03 -17.93
C THR A 115 -21.80 10.51 -18.53
N MET A 116 -22.51 11.35 -19.27
CA MET A 116 -23.73 10.96 -19.96
C MET A 116 -23.41 9.89 -21.00
N ARG A 117 -24.20 8.80 -21.02
CA ARG A 117 -24.03 7.68 -21.96
C ARG A 117 -24.84 7.93 -23.22
N ASP A 118 -24.41 7.36 -24.34
CA ASP A 118 -25.16 7.44 -25.58
C ASP A 118 -26.57 6.87 -25.40
N GLY A 119 -27.62 7.66 -25.73
CA GLY A 119 -29.02 7.29 -25.58
C GLY A 119 -29.56 7.33 -24.14
N GLU A 120 -28.79 7.79 -23.16
CA GLU A 120 -29.26 7.97 -21.77
C GLU A 120 -30.22 9.16 -21.65
N LYS A 121 -31.33 8.95 -20.94
CA LYS A 121 -32.25 10.06 -20.63
C LYS A 121 -31.61 11.02 -19.61
N THR A 122 -31.87 12.31 -19.78
CA THR A 122 -31.32 13.37 -18.91
C THR A 122 -31.64 13.14 -17.43
N ASP A 123 -32.87 12.71 -17.13
CA ASP A 123 -33.28 12.46 -15.73
C ASP A 123 -32.47 11.27 -15.12
N ALA A 124 -32.25 10.20 -15.87
CA ALA A 124 -31.48 9.06 -15.43
C ALA A 124 -30.00 9.42 -15.20
N PHE A 125 -29.43 10.27 -16.03
CA PHE A 125 -28.10 10.83 -15.83
C PHE A 125 -28.05 11.70 -14.58
N ALA A 126 -29.04 12.60 -14.39
CA ALA A 126 -29.12 13.48 -13.21
C ALA A 126 -29.18 12.68 -11.91
N ASP A 127 -30.00 11.63 -11.85
CA ASP A 127 -30.10 10.74 -10.69
C ASP A 127 -28.77 10.03 -10.40
N ARG A 128 -28.10 9.55 -11.45
CA ARG A 128 -26.80 8.88 -11.32
C ARG A 128 -25.71 9.84 -10.85
N ALA A 129 -25.70 11.07 -11.36
CA ALA A 129 -24.78 12.12 -10.95
C ALA A 129 -25.04 12.55 -9.49
N ALA A 130 -26.29 12.70 -9.09
CA ALA A 130 -26.67 13.03 -7.72
C ALA A 130 -26.26 11.93 -6.72
N ASN A 131 -26.49 10.66 -7.07
CA ASN A 131 -26.06 9.53 -6.25
C ASN A 131 -24.53 9.44 -6.13
N HIS A 132 -23.79 9.76 -7.19
CA HIS A 132 -22.34 9.82 -7.16
C HIS A 132 -21.84 10.91 -6.21
N GLU A 133 -22.43 12.11 -6.28
CA GLU A 133 -22.10 13.22 -5.38
C GLU A 133 -22.34 12.89 -3.90
N ILE A 134 -23.44 12.18 -3.60
CA ILE A 134 -23.74 11.71 -2.24
C ILE A 134 -22.65 10.75 -1.77
N LYS A 135 -22.27 9.75 -2.60
CA LYS A 135 -21.21 8.80 -2.27
C LYS A 135 -19.87 9.50 -2.05
N LEU A 136 -19.53 10.47 -2.91
CA LEU A 136 -18.29 11.24 -2.80
C LEU A 136 -18.21 11.99 -1.46
N ARG A 137 -19.30 12.63 -1.04
CA ARG A 137 -19.37 13.31 0.27
C ARG A 137 -19.24 12.32 1.44
N GLN A 138 -19.85 11.15 1.34
CA GLN A 138 -19.78 10.12 2.37
C GLN A 138 -18.37 9.50 2.49
N ALA A 139 -17.65 9.38 1.36
CA ALA A 139 -16.31 8.84 1.30
C ALA A 139 -15.21 9.86 1.65
N ALA A 140 -15.57 11.15 1.81
CA ALA A 140 -14.60 12.24 2.00
C ALA A 140 -13.70 12.00 3.23
N GLY A 141 -12.39 11.94 2.98
CA GLY A 141 -11.39 11.71 4.01
C GLY A 141 -11.40 10.31 4.63
N ALA A 142 -12.26 9.40 4.20
CA ALA A 142 -12.26 8.02 4.68
C ALA A 142 -11.20 7.20 3.94
N ALA A 143 -10.52 6.34 4.68
CA ALA A 143 -9.58 5.37 4.15
C ALA A 143 -9.63 4.06 4.93
N GLU A 144 -9.16 3.00 4.33
CA GLU A 144 -9.12 1.67 4.95
C GLU A 144 -7.74 1.05 4.80
N ILE A 145 -7.26 0.42 5.87
CA ILE A 145 -6.12 -0.49 5.84
C ILE A 145 -6.68 -1.91 5.90
N ILE A 146 -6.61 -2.61 4.76
CA ILE A 146 -7.12 -3.97 4.61
C ILE A 146 -5.97 -4.93 4.90
N VAL A 147 -5.98 -5.57 6.08
CA VAL A 147 -5.04 -6.64 6.41
C VAL A 147 -5.53 -7.93 5.75
N ALA A 148 -5.04 -8.20 4.54
CA ALA A 148 -5.48 -9.33 3.72
C ALA A 148 -4.75 -10.64 4.07
N LYS A 149 -3.55 -10.55 4.67
CA LYS A 149 -2.81 -11.67 5.22
C LYS A 149 -2.16 -11.29 6.53
N ASN A 150 -2.23 -12.18 7.51
CA ASN A 150 -1.51 -12.06 8.78
C ASN A 150 -1.21 -13.46 9.33
N ARG A 151 0.07 -13.87 9.30
CA ARG A 151 0.48 -15.22 9.76
C ARG A 151 0.25 -15.44 11.24
N ASN A 152 0.35 -14.40 12.05
CA ASN A 152 0.32 -14.50 13.50
C ASN A 152 -0.91 -13.84 14.14
N GLY A 153 -1.93 -13.52 13.33
CA GLY A 153 -3.13 -12.86 13.82
C GLY A 153 -4.28 -12.86 12.81
N ALA A 154 -5.36 -12.17 13.15
CA ALA A 154 -6.54 -12.10 12.31
C ALA A 154 -6.35 -11.15 11.11
N CYS A 155 -6.93 -11.53 9.97
CA CYS A 155 -7.16 -10.61 8.86
C CYS A 155 -8.36 -9.71 9.22
N LYS A 156 -8.22 -8.40 9.00
CA LYS A 156 -9.26 -7.41 9.32
C LYS A 156 -9.10 -6.16 8.48
N THR A 157 -10.16 -5.39 8.37
CA THR A 157 -10.12 -4.04 7.82
C THR A 157 -10.13 -3.03 8.98
N VAL A 158 -9.19 -2.10 8.96
CA VAL A 158 -9.10 -1.00 9.92
C VAL A 158 -9.49 0.28 9.20
N ARG A 159 -10.50 0.98 9.69
CA ARG A 159 -10.87 2.30 9.19
C ARG A 159 -9.91 3.34 9.75
N VAL A 160 -9.52 4.26 8.90
CA VAL A 160 -8.65 5.39 9.22
C VAL A 160 -9.13 6.62 8.46
N ARG A 161 -8.70 7.79 8.87
CA ARG A 161 -8.93 9.03 8.13
C ARG A 161 -7.67 9.41 7.36
N PHE A 162 -7.85 9.95 6.16
CA PHE A 162 -6.78 10.46 5.33
C PHE A 162 -7.00 11.95 5.04
N ASP A 163 -6.02 12.75 5.40
CA ASP A 163 -5.98 14.17 5.04
C ASP A 163 -5.14 14.33 3.76
N ALA A 164 -5.81 14.70 2.67
CA ALA A 164 -5.17 14.87 1.38
C ALA A 164 -4.26 16.12 1.32
N GLN A 165 -4.50 17.13 2.17
CA GLN A 165 -3.68 18.34 2.18
C GLN A 165 -2.31 18.09 2.81
N THR A 166 -2.28 17.32 3.89
CA THR A 166 -1.04 16.98 4.62
C THR A 166 -0.48 15.60 4.26
N MET A 167 -1.21 14.81 3.43
CA MET A 167 -0.86 13.43 3.06
C MET A 167 -0.67 12.50 4.28
N ARG A 168 -1.50 12.69 5.32
CA ARG A 168 -1.39 11.94 6.57
C ARG A 168 -2.60 11.08 6.83
N PHE A 169 -2.34 9.94 7.50
CA PHE A 169 -3.37 9.08 8.04
C PHE A 169 -3.54 9.34 9.53
N TYR A 170 -4.78 9.29 9.99
CA TYR A 170 -5.18 9.46 11.39
C TYR A 170 -6.08 8.30 11.82
N GLU A 171 -6.13 8.02 13.12
CA GLU A 171 -7.11 7.08 13.68
C GLU A 171 -8.54 7.57 13.35
N ASP A 172 -9.43 6.61 13.04
CA ASP A 172 -10.85 6.90 12.85
C ASP A 172 -11.50 7.05 14.24
N GLY A 173 -11.68 8.28 14.66
CA GLY A 173 -12.21 8.65 15.97
C GLY A 173 -12.08 10.15 16.24
N PRO A 174 -12.70 10.68 17.32
CA PRO A 174 -12.44 12.05 17.72
C PRO A 174 -10.93 12.22 17.93
N PRO A 175 -10.35 13.38 17.52
CA PRO A 175 -8.92 13.61 17.70
C PRO A 175 -8.58 13.40 19.17
N ARG A 176 -7.69 12.45 19.45
CA ARG A 176 -7.09 12.36 20.78
C ARG A 176 -6.46 13.71 21.03
N ALA A 177 -6.85 14.38 22.13
CA ALA A 177 -6.18 15.56 22.59
C ALA A 177 -4.68 15.28 22.53
N SER A 178 -3.95 16.06 21.73
CA SER A 178 -2.52 15.91 21.56
C SER A 178 -1.87 15.86 22.92
N SER A 179 -1.40 14.69 23.34
CA SER A 179 -0.34 14.66 24.35
C SER A 179 0.85 15.33 23.68
N GLN A 180 1.04 16.60 23.95
CA GLN A 180 2.28 17.29 23.72
C GLN A 180 3.34 16.53 24.53
N ALA A 181 4.00 15.57 23.85
CA ALA A 181 5.31 15.17 24.32
C ALA A 181 6.22 16.37 24.01
N GLU A 182 6.37 17.24 24.99
CA GLU A 182 7.49 18.17 25.05
C GLU A 182 8.76 17.31 24.92
N ILE A 183 9.39 17.40 23.76
CA ILE A 183 10.76 16.95 23.61
C ILE A 183 11.59 18.03 24.28
N ASP A 184 11.89 17.81 25.56
CA ASP A 184 12.84 18.59 26.32
C ASP A 184 14.23 18.35 25.71
N LEU A 185 14.66 19.30 24.89
CA LEU A 185 16.01 19.34 24.33
C LEU A 185 16.86 20.17 25.29
N SER A 186 17.29 19.54 26.39
CA SER A 186 18.37 20.04 27.24
C SER A 186 19.68 19.39 26.86
#